data_d8207f81f9018d63344ebe4c60be91f4
#
_entry.id   d8207f81f9018d63344ebe4c60be91f4
#
_cell.length_a   1.000
_cell.length_b   1.000
_cell.length_c   1.000
_cell.angle_alpha   90.00
_cell.angle_beta   90.00
_cell.angle_gamma   90.00
#
_symmetry.space_group_name_H-M   'P 1'
#
loop_
_entity.id
_entity.type
_entity.pdbx_description
1 polymer ?
#
loop_
_entity_poly.entity_id
_entity_poly.type
_entity_poly.pdbx_seq_one_letter_code
_entity_poly.pdbx_strand_id
1 'polypeptide(L)'
;MEHLALIWGFVIGVSLVGCSSYHTGKLSSPLQAKAAIVGAGIKGDAHLYEEYEGRIRIKLKLEGTPDSKLTPGLHAVHIHETGNCKSFSAAKGHYDGNIDPQVNPEANVSPGLGNHPYHLGDLPNLSVDEKRNGSLYTITSRVTLSPGLNCLLDKDGSAIIIHELADQYLPDPPTKDAPGGPRIACGVIVNE
;
A
#
# COMPACT_ATOMS: atom_id res chain seq x y z
N MET A 1 38.77 -68.41 16.20
CA MET A 1 37.73 -67.52 16.83
C MET A 1 37.99 -66.11 16.26
N GLU A 2 37.31 -65.81 15.18
CA GLU A 2 37.52 -64.54 14.45
C GLU A 2 36.40 -63.59 14.86
N HIS A 3 36.75 -62.42 15.39
CA HIS A 3 35.83 -61.39 15.73
C HIS A 3 35.61 -60.42 14.53
N LEU A 4 34.45 -60.53 13.90
CA LEU A 4 34.00 -59.65 12.86
C LEU A 4 33.46 -58.35 13.45
N ALA A 5 34.18 -57.25 13.28
CA ALA A 5 33.73 -55.90 13.71
C ALA A 5 32.86 -55.28 12.63
N LEU A 6 31.56 -55.11 12.92
CA LEU A 6 30.64 -54.33 12.08
C LEU A 6 30.89 -52.83 12.27
N ILE A 7 31.33 -52.16 11.22
CA ILE A 7 31.43 -50.71 11.16
C ILE A 7 30.06 -50.15 10.69
N TRP A 8 29.35 -49.48 11.59
CA TRP A 8 28.16 -48.73 11.23
C TRP A 8 28.57 -47.38 10.66
N GLY A 9 28.42 -47.20 9.37
CA GLY A 9 28.61 -45.94 8.72
C GLY A 9 27.41 -44.99 8.99
N PHE A 10 27.67 -43.93 9.73
CA PHE A 10 26.69 -42.83 9.95
C PHE A 10 26.69 -41.96 8.68
N VAL A 11 25.62 -42.07 7.88
CA VAL A 11 25.39 -41.16 6.75
C VAL A 11 24.76 -39.88 7.33
N ILE A 12 25.55 -38.82 7.46
CA ILE A 12 25.06 -37.50 7.79
C ILE A 12 24.35 -36.94 6.55
N GLY A 13 23.04 -37.02 6.53
CA GLY A 13 22.22 -36.35 5.53
C GLY A 13 22.31 -34.84 5.70
N VAL A 14 23.05 -34.14 4.84
CA VAL A 14 23.01 -32.69 4.74
C VAL A 14 21.68 -32.34 4.09
N SER A 15 20.70 -31.94 4.92
CA SER A 15 19.47 -31.30 4.43
C SER A 15 19.86 -29.92 3.88
N LEU A 16 19.94 -29.83 2.56
CA LEU A 16 19.94 -28.54 1.89
C LEU A 16 18.59 -27.87 2.16
N VAL A 17 18.58 -26.92 3.09
CA VAL A 17 17.47 -25.96 3.24
C VAL A 17 17.52 -25.12 1.97
N GLY A 18 16.81 -25.56 0.94
CA GLY A 18 16.58 -24.79 -0.25
C GLY A 18 15.88 -23.49 0.14
N CYS A 19 16.40 -22.35 -0.32
CA CYS A 19 15.67 -21.09 -0.29
C CYS A 19 14.28 -21.37 -0.85
N SER A 20 13.26 -21.20 -0.01
CA SER A 20 11.87 -21.27 -0.45
C SER A 20 11.70 -20.16 -1.49
N SER A 21 11.65 -20.53 -2.74
CA SER A 21 11.31 -19.63 -3.82
C SER A 21 9.90 -19.11 -3.50
N TYR A 22 9.76 -17.80 -3.30
CA TYR A 22 8.46 -17.15 -3.26
C TYR A 22 7.80 -17.44 -4.61
N HIS A 23 6.91 -18.42 -4.64
CA HIS A 23 6.07 -18.66 -5.78
C HIS A 23 5.00 -17.57 -5.76
N THR A 24 5.18 -16.54 -6.58
CA THR A 24 4.10 -15.62 -6.93
C THR A 24 3.11 -16.38 -7.81
N GLY A 25 2.39 -17.30 -7.20
CA GLY A 25 1.38 -18.13 -7.87
C GLY A 25 0.12 -17.32 -8.12
N LYS A 26 -0.65 -17.74 -9.13
CA LYS A 26 -2.02 -17.25 -9.29
C LYS A 26 -2.84 -17.74 -8.10
N LEU A 27 -3.59 -16.83 -7.45
CA LEU A 27 -4.50 -17.20 -6.37
C LEU A 27 -5.60 -18.12 -6.90
N SER A 28 -6.03 -19.07 -6.08
CA SER A 28 -7.17 -19.98 -6.40
C SER A 28 -8.45 -19.20 -6.64
N SER A 29 -8.63 -18.09 -5.92
CA SER A 29 -9.68 -17.09 -6.12
C SER A 29 -9.07 -15.71 -5.98
N PRO A 30 -9.31 -14.78 -6.91
CA PRO A 30 -8.86 -13.40 -6.78
C PRO A 30 -9.45 -12.77 -5.52
N LEU A 31 -8.62 -12.04 -4.77
CA LEU A 31 -9.08 -11.24 -3.64
C LEU A 31 -9.46 -9.85 -4.16
N GLN A 32 -10.51 -9.28 -3.58
CA GLN A 32 -11.03 -7.98 -4.00
C GLN A 32 -11.32 -7.12 -2.77
N ALA A 33 -10.99 -5.85 -2.89
CA ALA A 33 -11.33 -4.85 -1.89
C ALA A 33 -11.76 -3.56 -2.59
N LYS A 34 -12.51 -2.73 -1.87
CA LYS A 34 -12.97 -1.44 -2.37
C LYS A 34 -12.86 -0.36 -1.31
N ALA A 35 -12.85 0.88 -1.77
CA ALA A 35 -12.97 2.06 -0.92
C ALA A 35 -13.93 3.06 -1.54
N ALA A 36 -15.00 3.43 -0.84
CA ALA A 36 -15.82 4.57 -1.21
C ALA A 36 -15.10 5.85 -0.73
N ILE A 37 -14.70 6.70 -1.67
CA ILE A 37 -13.91 7.90 -1.39
C ILE A 37 -14.81 9.11 -1.35
N VAL A 38 -14.75 9.86 -0.23
CA VAL A 38 -15.59 11.03 0.01
C VAL A 38 -14.73 12.19 0.51
N GLY A 39 -15.02 13.39 0.00
CA GLY A 39 -14.49 14.68 0.43
C GLY A 39 -15.50 15.80 0.23
N ALA A 40 -15.15 17.04 0.56
CA ALA A 40 -15.99 18.20 0.31
C ALA A 40 -16.18 18.41 -1.20
N GLY A 41 -17.37 18.07 -1.73
CA GLY A 41 -17.66 18.10 -3.15
C GLY A 41 -16.87 17.06 -3.99
N ILE A 42 -16.33 16.00 -3.36
CA ILE A 42 -15.60 14.93 -4.00
C ILE A 42 -16.25 13.60 -3.66
N LYS A 43 -16.49 12.77 -4.66
CA LYS A 43 -16.98 11.39 -4.50
C LYS A 43 -16.30 10.47 -5.51
N GLY A 44 -16.25 9.20 -5.20
CA GLY A 44 -15.76 8.18 -6.11
C GLY A 44 -15.46 6.88 -5.41
N ASP A 45 -14.73 6.03 -6.08
CA ASP A 45 -14.40 4.70 -5.61
C ASP A 45 -13.02 4.24 -6.07
N ALA A 46 -12.45 3.36 -5.30
CA ALA A 46 -11.28 2.58 -5.66
C ALA A 46 -11.60 1.10 -5.56
N HIS A 47 -11.17 0.33 -6.56
CA HIS A 47 -11.22 -1.13 -6.56
C HIS A 47 -9.81 -1.69 -6.61
N LEU A 48 -9.55 -2.63 -5.71
CA LEU A 48 -8.27 -3.31 -5.57
C LEU A 48 -8.47 -4.80 -5.90
N TYR A 49 -7.60 -5.35 -6.74
CA TYR A 49 -7.68 -6.74 -7.20
C TYR A 49 -6.33 -7.41 -7.04
N GLU A 50 -6.28 -8.49 -6.28
CA GLU A 50 -5.11 -9.36 -6.16
C GLU A 50 -5.41 -10.70 -6.83
N GLU A 51 -4.97 -10.87 -8.09
CA GLU A 51 -5.09 -12.11 -8.87
C GLU A 51 -3.89 -13.03 -8.68
N TYR A 52 -2.75 -12.42 -8.36
CA TYR A 52 -1.49 -13.08 -8.10
C TYR A 52 -0.98 -12.60 -6.75
N GLU A 53 -0.56 -13.54 -5.91
CA GLU A 53 -0.03 -13.24 -4.60
C GLU A 53 1.05 -12.15 -4.66
N GLY A 54 0.91 -11.13 -3.83
CA GLY A 54 1.83 -9.99 -3.79
C GLY A 54 1.75 -9.03 -4.98
N ARG A 55 0.65 -9.05 -5.76
CA ARG A 55 0.45 -8.09 -6.86
C ARG A 55 -0.96 -7.57 -6.92
N ILE A 56 -1.14 -6.30 -6.56
CA ILE A 56 -2.44 -5.62 -6.55
C ILE A 56 -2.55 -4.67 -7.75
N ARG A 57 -3.66 -4.78 -8.47
CA ARG A 57 -4.12 -3.81 -9.44
C ARG A 57 -5.13 -2.88 -8.77
N ILE A 58 -4.89 -1.57 -8.88
CA ILE A 58 -5.74 -0.52 -8.30
C ILE A 58 -6.36 0.29 -9.44
N LYS A 59 -7.68 0.43 -9.39
CA LYS A 59 -8.47 1.32 -10.26
C LYS A 59 -9.19 2.31 -9.38
N LEU A 60 -8.93 3.59 -9.56
CA LEU A 60 -9.54 4.67 -8.80
C LEU A 60 -10.19 5.65 -9.75
N LYS A 61 -11.43 6.05 -9.42
CA LYS A 61 -12.18 7.08 -10.15
C LYS A 61 -12.81 8.05 -9.16
N LEU A 62 -12.72 9.34 -9.47
CA LEU A 62 -13.29 10.42 -8.68
C LEU A 62 -14.06 11.39 -9.56
N GLU A 63 -15.03 12.04 -8.96
CA GLU A 63 -15.74 13.19 -9.52
C GLU A 63 -15.70 14.33 -8.51
N GLY A 64 -15.33 15.52 -8.96
CA GLY A 64 -15.33 16.75 -8.18
C GLY A 64 -16.40 17.73 -8.63
N THR A 65 -17.05 18.41 -7.68
CA THR A 65 -17.88 19.59 -8.00
C THR A 65 -17.02 20.80 -8.36
N PRO A 66 -17.53 21.84 -9.03
CA PRO A 66 -16.78 23.05 -9.35
C PRO A 66 -16.08 23.71 -8.14
N ASP A 67 -16.69 23.60 -6.96
CA ASP A 67 -16.17 24.19 -5.72
C ASP A 67 -15.26 23.25 -4.92
N SER A 68 -15.06 22.02 -5.41
CA SER A 68 -14.20 21.06 -4.72
C SER A 68 -12.71 21.40 -4.87
N LYS A 69 -11.91 20.88 -3.96
CA LYS A 69 -10.44 20.96 -4.03
C LYS A 69 -9.80 19.97 -5.05
N LEU A 70 -10.61 19.12 -5.68
CA LEU A 70 -10.16 18.26 -6.76
C LEU A 70 -10.08 19.08 -8.06
N THR A 71 -9.00 19.82 -8.24
CA THR A 71 -8.79 20.71 -9.40
C THR A 71 -8.18 19.95 -10.57
N PRO A 72 -8.31 20.42 -11.82
CA PRO A 72 -7.57 19.85 -12.95
C PRO A 72 -6.07 19.79 -12.70
N GLY A 73 -5.43 18.69 -13.07
CA GLY A 73 -4.00 18.47 -12.87
C GLY A 73 -3.69 17.16 -12.16
N LEU A 74 -2.56 17.12 -11.46
CA LEU A 74 -2.12 15.94 -10.70
C LEU A 74 -2.40 16.12 -9.20
N HIS A 75 -2.84 15.05 -8.58
CA HIS A 75 -3.09 14.96 -7.14
C HIS A 75 -2.39 13.74 -6.54
N ALA A 76 -1.76 13.91 -5.40
CA ALA A 76 -1.16 12.79 -4.70
C ALA A 76 -2.23 11.83 -4.16
N VAL A 77 -1.91 10.55 -4.22
CA VAL A 77 -2.73 9.46 -3.70
C VAL A 77 -1.86 8.55 -2.87
N HIS A 78 -2.25 8.33 -1.61
CA HIS A 78 -1.52 7.40 -0.75
C HIS A 78 -2.48 6.46 -0.02
N ILE A 79 -2.01 5.25 0.24
CA ILE A 79 -2.63 4.38 1.23
C ILE A 79 -2.07 4.76 2.59
N HIS A 80 -2.95 4.90 3.59
CA HIS A 80 -2.63 5.31 4.95
C HIS A 80 -2.85 4.17 5.95
N GLU A 81 -2.12 4.25 7.07
CA GLU A 81 -1.97 3.21 8.11
C GLU A 81 -3.27 2.69 8.71
N THR A 82 -4.29 3.52 8.82
CA THR A 82 -5.49 3.15 9.58
C THR A 82 -6.75 3.34 8.74
N GLY A 83 -7.63 2.33 8.73
CA GLY A 83 -8.95 2.36 8.09
C GLY A 83 -9.94 3.29 8.81
N ASN A 84 -9.61 4.58 8.93
CA ASN A 84 -10.42 5.53 9.67
C ASN A 84 -10.49 6.90 8.95
N CYS A 85 -11.67 7.22 8.42
CA CYS A 85 -11.97 8.49 7.75
C CYS A 85 -12.85 9.45 8.58
N LYS A 86 -12.97 9.26 9.91
CA LYS A 86 -13.73 10.19 10.78
C LYS A 86 -13.16 11.62 10.75
N SER A 87 -11.86 11.73 10.59
CA SER A 87 -11.13 12.90 10.16
C SER A 87 -9.98 12.44 9.27
N PHE A 88 -9.47 13.29 8.39
CA PHE A 88 -8.35 12.89 7.51
C PHE A 88 -7.08 12.53 8.30
N SER A 89 -6.87 13.14 9.47
CA SER A 89 -5.75 12.82 10.38
C SER A 89 -5.92 11.46 11.08
N ALA A 90 -7.14 10.94 11.20
CA ALA A 90 -7.40 9.66 11.82
C ALA A 90 -6.86 8.47 11.00
N ALA A 91 -6.62 8.66 9.70
CA ALA A 91 -5.94 7.68 8.85
C ALA A 91 -4.43 7.57 9.13
N LYS A 92 -3.87 8.42 9.96
CA LYS A 92 -2.44 8.51 10.36
C LYS A 92 -1.49 8.83 9.20
N GLY A 93 -0.27 8.21 9.20
CA GLY A 93 0.77 8.35 8.18
C GLY A 93 0.52 7.49 6.94
N HIS A 94 1.46 7.52 6.01
CA HIS A 94 1.45 6.61 4.87
C HIS A 94 1.67 5.18 5.36
N TYR A 95 1.02 4.23 4.70
CA TYR A 95 1.10 2.81 5.05
C TYR A 95 2.51 2.27 4.81
N ASP A 96 3.08 1.67 5.84
CA ASP A 96 4.43 1.10 5.78
C ASP A 96 4.44 -0.39 6.21
N GLY A 97 3.26 -0.98 6.35
CA GLY A 97 3.04 -2.38 6.71
C GLY A 97 3.20 -2.66 8.20
N ASN A 98 2.82 -3.86 8.58
CA ASN A 98 3.00 -4.37 9.95
C ASN A 98 4.43 -4.81 10.21
N ILE A 99 5.42 -3.99 9.86
CA ILE A 99 6.82 -4.29 10.05
C ILE A 99 7.19 -3.92 11.49
N ASP A 100 7.79 -4.87 12.22
CA ASP A 100 8.29 -4.62 13.56
C ASP A 100 9.23 -3.40 13.54
N PRO A 101 8.94 -2.34 14.31
CA PRO A 101 9.79 -1.14 14.40
C PRO A 101 11.23 -1.42 14.78
N GLN A 102 11.51 -2.55 15.44
CA GLN A 102 12.87 -2.98 15.79
C GLN A 102 13.63 -3.53 14.57
N VAL A 103 12.91 -4.05 13.57
CA VAL A 103 13.49 -4.60 12.34
C VAL A 103 13.57 -3.53 11.25
N ASN A 104 12.66 -2.57 11.26
CA ASN A 104 12.66 -1.42 10.37
C ASN A 104 12.78 -0.12 11.19
N PRO A 105 14.00 0.36 11.48
CA PRO A 105 14.19 1.60 12.23
C PRO A 105 13.55 2.82 11.55
N GLU A 106 13.25 2.77 10.27
CA GLU A 106 12.58 3.83 9.52
C GLU A 106 11.08 3.87 9.78
N ALA A 107 10.44 2.77 10.19
CA ALA A 107 9.05 2.75 10.64
C ALA A 107 8.79 3.64 11.88
N ASN A 108 9.85 4.01 12.61
CA ASN A 108 9.80 4.92 13.75
C ASN A 108 10.11 6.38 13.40
N VAL A 109 10.46 6.67 12.16
CA VAL A 109 10.67 8.05 11.72
C VAL A 109 9.30 8.71 11.64
N SER A 110 9.17 9.87 12.24
CA SER A 110 7.94 10.66 12.33
C SER A 110 7.08 10.54 11.07
N PRO A 111 5.76 10.36 11.21
CA PRO A 111 4.86 10.40 10.06
C PRO A 111 5.09 11.71 9.30
N GLY A 112 5.51 11.61 8.06
CA GLY A 112 5.85 12.75 7.24
C GLY A 112 6.91 12.42 6.21
N LEU A 113 7.83 13.32 6.00
CA LEU A 113 8.81 13.26 4.90
C LEU A 113 9.92 12.21 5.07
N GLY A 114 10.08 11.58 6.23
CA GLY A 114 11.28 10.78 6.57
C GLY A 114 11.57 9.65 5.60
N ASN A 115 10.54 8.96 5.09
CA ASN A 115 10.69 7.83 4.14
C ASN A 115 9.94 8.04 2.83
N HIS A 116 9.35 9.20 2.62
CA HIS A 116 8.67 9.53 1.36
C HIS A 116 9.72 9.72 0.23
N PRO A 117 9.53 9.16 -0.97
CA PRO A 117 8.35 8.44 -1.51
C PRO A 117 8.48 6.90 -1.45
N TYR A 118 9.06 6.35 -0.42
CA TYR A 118 9.40 4.93 -0.32
C TYR A 118 8.47 4.12 0.59
N HIS A 119 7.46 4.73 1.23
CA HIS A 119 6.45 3.99 1.97
C HIS A 119 5.73 2.99 1.08
N LEU A 120 5.26 1.89 1.64
CA LEU A 120 4.54 0.86 0.89
C LEU A 120 3.25 1.40 0.27
N GLY A 121 2.63 2.38 0.92
CA GLY A 121 1.39 3.03 0.48
C GLY A 121 1.55 4.17 -0.53
N ASP A 122 2.78 4.58 -0.89
CA ASP A 122 2.99 5.65 -1.87
C ASP A 122 2.61 5.17 -3.28
N LEU A 123 1.63 5.82 -3.90
CA LEU A 123 1.10 5.50 -5.23
C LEU A 123 1.46 6.60 -6.23
N PRO A 124 1.38 6.32 -7.54
CA PRO A 124 1.49 7.37 -8.56
C PRO A 124 0.40 8.43 -8.40
N ASN A 125 0.68 9.64 -8.86
CA ASN A 125 -0.30 10.72 -8.89
C ASN A 125 -1.55 10.34 -9.68
N LEU A 126 -2.72 10.75 -9.17
CA LEU A 126 -4.00 10.75 -9.86
C LEU A 126 -4.03 11.88 -10.90
N SER A 127 -4.51 11.60 -12.10
CA SER A 127 -4.77 12.62 -13.11
C SER A 127 -6.23 13.07 -13.07
N VAL A 128 -6.47 14.37 -13.04
CA VAL A 128 -7.80 15.01 -13.03
C VAL A 128 -7.96 15.87 -14.27
N ASP A 129 -9.05 15.64 -15.00
CA ASP A 129 -9.39 16.39 -16.22
C ASP A 129 -10.03 17.76 -15.93
N GLU A 130 -10.26 18.56 -17.01
CA GLU A 130 -10.91 19.86 -16.93
C GLU A 130 -12.36 19.82 -16.41
N LYS A 131 -12.99 18.65 -16.42
CA LYS A 131 -14.32 18.41 -15.88
C LYS A 131 -14.30 17.91 -14.44
N ARG A 132 -13.10 17.87 -13.82
CA ARG A 132 -12.84 17.37 -12.47
C ARG A 132 -13.13 15.87 -12.31
N ASN A 133 -12.96 15.09 -13.38
CA ASN A 133 -12.95 13.64 -13.30
C ASN A 133 -11.52 13.17 -13.06
N GLY A 134 -11.29 12.52 -11.92
CA GLY A 134 -10.01 11.95 -11.56
C GLY A 134 -9.94 10.47 -11.93
N SER A 135 -8.79 10.01 -12.39
CA SER A 135 -8.54 8.59 -12.63
C SER A 135 -7.10 8.19 -12.36
N LEU A 136 -6.93 7.01 -11.73
CA LEU A 136 -5.66 6.34 -11.57
C LEU A 136 -5.84 4.86 -11.87
N TYR A 137 -4.94 4.31 -12.70
CA TYR A 137 -4.78 2.88 -12.88
C TYR A 137 -3.32 2.53 -12.64
N THR A 138 -3.07 1.67 -11.66
CA THR A 138 -1.71 1.27 -11.30
C THR A 138 -1.65 -0.18 -10.84
N ILE A 139 -0.46 -0.76 -10.84
CA ILE A 139 -0.16 -2.07 -10.28
C ILE A 139 0.98 -1.87 -9.28
N THR A 140 0.82 -2.43 -8.09
CA THR A 140 1.86 -2.44 -7.05
C THR A 140 2.09 -3.84 -6.52
N SER A 141 3.32 -4.14 -6.14
CA SER A 141 3.71 -5.35 -5.40
C SER A 141 4.16 -5.04 -3.97
N ARG A 142 3.93 -3.80 -3.51
CA ARG A 142 4.40 -3.31 -2.20
C ARG A 142 3.41 -3.65 -1.08
N VAL A 143 2.15 -3.91 -1.41
CA VAL A 143 1.05 -4.23 -0.48
C VAL A 143 0.27 -5.45 -0.98
N THR A 144 -0.52 -6.09 -0.09
CA THR A 144 -1.35 -7.27 -0.40
C THR A 144 -2.76 -7.12 0.16
N LEU A 145 -3.71 -7.89 -0.37
CA LEU A 145 -5.00 -8.19 0.26
C LEU A 145 -4.95 -9.54 0.98
N SER A 146 -4.08 -10.45 0.50
CA SER A 146 -3.78 -11.71 1.17
C SER A 146 -3.07 -11.47 2.51
N PRO A 147 -3.33 -12.33 3.51
CA PRO A 147 -2.70 -12.20 4.83
C PRO A 147 -1.18 -12.18 4.75
N GLY A 148 -0.55 -11.27 5.50
CA GLY A 148 0.90 -11.10 5.55
C GLY A 148 1.30 -9.77 6.16
N LEU A 149 2.60 -9.46 6.17
CA LEU A 149 3.14 -8.23 6.77
C LEU A 149 2.66 -6.94 6.07
N ASN A 150 2.35 -7.05 4.78
CA ASN A 150 1.95 -5.90 3.95
C ASN A 150 0.45 -5.92 3.60
N CYS A 151 -0.37 -6.62 4.41
CA CYS A 151 -1.80 -6.79 4.17
C CYS A 151 -2.56 -5.50 4.53
N LEU A 152 -3.27 -4.93 3.55
CA LEU A 152 -4.10 -3.73 3.74
C LEU A 152 -5.35 -3.96 4.58
N LEU A 153 -5.76 -5.22 4.74
CA LEU A 153 -6.94 -5.64 5.50
C LEU A 153 -6.55 -6.22 6.87
N ASP A 154 -5.56 -5.62 7.49
CA ASP A 154 -5.09 -5.99 8.82
C ASP A 154 -6.06 -5.56 9.94
N LYS A 155 -5.60 -5.60 11.20
CA LYS A 155 -6.47 -5.40 12.37
C LYS A 155 -7.12 -4.01 12.44
N ASP A 156 -6.42 -2.95 12.08
CA ASP A 156 -6.92 -1.57 12.10
C ASP A 156 -7.22 -1.04 10.68
N GLY A 157 -7.02 -1.89 9.67
CA GLY A 157 -7.31 -1.62 8.27
C GLY A 157 -6.49 -0.48 7.71
N SER A 158 -6.77 -0.10 6.49
CA SER A 158 -6.10 1.01 5.82
C SER A 158 -7.09 1.89 5.06
N ALA A 159 -6.66 3.09 4.67
CA ALA A 159 -7.48 4.05 3.94
C ALA A 159 -6.73 4.66 2.77
N ILE A 160 -7.45 4.97 1.69
CA ILE A 160 -6.92 5.78 0.59
C ILE A 160 -7.18 7.25 0.91
N ILE A 161 -6.13 8.06 0.85
CA ILE A 161 -6.21 9.52 0.99
C ILE A 161 -5.86 10.16 -0.36
N ILE A 162 -6.65 11.18 -0.72
CA ILE A 162 -6.38 12.06 -1.85
C ILE A 162 -5.92 13.41 -1.29
N HIS A 163 -4.87 13.97 -1.90
CA HIS A 163 -4.29 15.23 -1.50
C HIS A 163 -4.63 16.38 -2.46
N GLU A 164 -4.53 17.62 -1.98
CA GLU A 164 -4.85 18.82 -2.77
C GLU A 164 -3.82 19.08 -3.88
N LEU A 165 -2.55 18.71 -3.65
CA LEU A 165 -1.45 18.96 -4.57
C LEU A 165 -0.90 17.64 -5.12
N ALA A 166 -0.10 17.74 -6.17
CA ALA A 166 0.67 16.62 -6.68
C ALA A 166 1.74 16.18 -5.68
N ASP A 167 2.00 14.87 -5.64
CA ASP A 167 3.22 14.36 -5.05
C ASP A 167 4.42 14.75 -5.91
N GLN A 168 5.39 15.41 -5.30
CA GLN A 168 6.63 15.85 -5.94
C GLN A 168 7.74 14.80 -5.81
N TYR A 169 7.46 13.71 -5.08
CA TYR A 169 8.41 12.63 -4.77
C TYR A 169 9.67 13.15 -4.04
N LEU A 170 10.72 13.44 -4.74
CA LEU A 170 12.01 13.91 -4.20
C LEU A 170 12.34 15.32 -4.73
N PRO A 171 11.67 16.38 -4.23
CA PRO A 171 11.97 17.73 -4.66
C PRO A 171 13.33 18.20 -4.12
N ASP A 172 14.01 19.03 -4.88
CA ASP A 172 15.23 19.72 -4.45
C ASP A 172 15.02 21.24 -4.56
N PRO A 173 14.98 22.00 -3.45
CA PRO A 173 15.10 21.53 -2.05
C PRO A 173 13.86 20.77 -1.55
N PRO A 174 14.01 19.90 -0.50
CA PRO A 174 12.88 19.23 0.11
C PRO A 174 11.86 20.20 0.69
N THR A 175 10.57 19.93 0.52
CA THR A 175 9.47 20.72 1.09
C THR A 175 8.52 19.85 1.89
N LYS A 176 7.91 20.45 2.93
CA LYS A 176 6.92 19.72 3.77
C LYS A 176 5.67 19.29 3.01
N ASP A 177 5.34 19.96 1.91
CA ASP A 177 4.17 19.68 1.08
C ASP A 177 4.49 18.73 -0.09
N ALA A 178 5.74 18.22 -0.16
CA ALA A 178 6.18 17.28 -1.20
C ALA A 178 5.22 16.09 -1.38
N PRO A 179 4.67 15.47 -0.29
CA PRO A 179 3.71 14.39 -0.41
C PRO A 179 2.29 14.83 -0.82
N GLY A 180 2.12 16.00 -1.42
CA GLY A 180 0.82 16.46 -1.92
C GLY A 180 0.06 17.42 -1.01
N GLY A 181 0.64 17.87 0.11
CA GLY A 181 0.04 18.88 0.99
C GLY A 181 -1.26 18.44 1.68
N PRO A 182 -2.30 19.32 1.75
CA PRO A 182 -3.53 19.01 2.48
C PRO A 182 -4.29 17.79 1.94
N ARG A 183 -4.90 17.03 2.84
CA ARG A 183 -5.79 15.90 2.53
C ARG A 183 -7.18 16.41 2.18
N ILE A 184 -7.77 15.97 1.08
CA ILE A 184 -9.06 16.48 0.56
C ILE A 184 -10.15 15.42 0.43
N ALA A 185 -9.81 14.14 0.40
CA ALA A 185 -10.77 13.04 0.41
C ALA A 185 -10.16 11.79 1.05
N CYS A 186 -11.04 10.92 1.56
CA CYS A 186 -10.68 9.69 2.26
C CYS A 186 -11.65 8.58 1.94
N GLY A 187 -11.16 7.34 1.81
CA GLY A 187 -11.97 6.13 1.71
C GLY A 187 -11.32 4.96 2.43
N VAL A 188 -12.07 4.33 3.34
CA VAL A 188 -11.61 3.12 4.04
C VAL A 188 -11.61 1.93 3.08
N ILE A 189 -10.52 1.17 3.05
CA ILE A 189 -10.42 -0.06 2.26
C ILE A 189 -11.13 -1.17 3.02
N VAL A 190 -12.11 -1.79 2.36
CA VAL A 190 -12.90 -2.91 2.92
C VAL A 190 -12.92 -4.09 1.95
N ASN A 191 -13.00 -5.30 2.49
CA ASN A 191 -13.13 -6.50 1.68
C ASN A 191 -14.44 -6.47 0.86
N GLU A 192 -14.41 -6.98 -0.37
CA GLU A 192 -15.56 -7.05 -1.27
C GLU A 192 -16.08 -8.48 -1.41
#